data_ced5b46cb0d0b08aec7c8ba09e4e7889
#
_entry.id   ced5b46cb0d0b08aec7c8ba09e4e7889
#
_cell.length_a   1.000
_cell.length_b   1.000
_cell.length_c   1.000
_cell.angle_alpha   90.00
_cell.angle_beta   90.00
_cell.angle_gamma   90.00
#
_symmetry.space_group_name_H-M   'P 1'
#
loop_
_entity.id
_entity.type
_entity.pdbx_description
1 polymer ?
#
loop_
_entity_poly.entity_id
_entity_poly.type
_entity_poly.pdbx_seq_one_letter_code
_entity_poly.pdbx_strand_id
1 'polypeptide(L)'
;MLEKICFFFFGCEYTNFFASLSHFLLLFSQFLLFFAIFAVDMILDIHTHNAHTKAQTIVSVGIHPWHAQSGKVAEVERLAPSVDAVGEIGLDYACEVGHEEQAAVFRAQLAIAERYEKLVVLHCVRAFEDVIRVVSEYRLKAVIFHGFIGSKEQAQRAVAQGFYLSFGERTFLSPKTIEALRSTPLSSLFVESDESTTPIEDIYAKIAELRGVKVEELHLATEENFKRIFQKE
;
A
#
# COMPACT_ATOMS: atom_id res chain seq x y z
N MET A 1 28.19 10.69 -38.79
CA MET A 1 29.16 9.78 -38.14
C MET A 1 28.56 8.35 -37.98
N LEU A 2 27.28 8.16 -38.13
CA LEU A 2 26.58 6.84 -38.14
C LEU A 2 26.58 6.12 -39.50
N GLU A 3 26.72 6.84 -40.59
CA GLU A 3 26.74 6.25 -41.97
C GLU A 3 28.04 5.51 -42.31
N LYS A 4 29.14 5.74 -41.61
CA LYS A 4 30.43 5.08 -41.86
C LYS A 4 30.65 3.77 -41.10
N ILE A 5 29.78 3.40 -40.17
CA ILE A 5 29.90 2.16 -39.40
C ILE A 5 29.21 0.98 -40.09
N CYS A 6 28.23 1.25 -40.96
CA CYS A 6 27.49 0.20 -41.69
C CYS A 6 28.24 -0.44 -42.84
N PHE A 7 29.39 0.10 -43.29
CA PHE A 7 30.08 -0.37 -44.52
C PHE A 7 31.13 -1.44 -44.24
N PHE A 8 31.38 -1.82 -42.99
CA PHE A 8 32.48 -2.75 -42.65
C PHE A 8 32.05 -4.14 -42.19
N PHE A 9 30.77 -4.40 -42.04
CA PHE A 9 30.29 -5.69 -41.53
C PHE A 9 29.11 -6.25 -42.32
N PHE A 10 29.16 -6.77 -43.42
CA PHE A 10 28.22 -7.58 -44.18
C PHE A 10 27.93 -7.03 -45.60
N GLY A 11 28.51 -7.69 -46.57
CA GLY A 11 28.03 -7.75 -47.93
C GLY A 11 26.74 -8.56 -48.00
N CYS A 12 25.64 -8.01 -47.59
CA CYS A 12 24.32 -8.60 -47.69
C CYS A 12 23.33 -7.55 -48.26
N GLU A 13 22.60 -7.94 -49.31
CA GLU A 13 21.63 -7.11 -50.01
C GLU A 13 20.62 -6.46 -49.03
N TYR A 14 20.33 -5.19 -49.24
CA TYR A 14 19.49 -4.35 -48.37
C TYR A 14 18.10 -4.94 -48.07
N THR A 15 17.57 -5.79 -48.91
CA THR A 15 16.28 -6.47 -48.77
C THR A 15 16.24 -7.44 -47.61
N ASN A 16 17.34 -8.10 -47.26
CA ASN A 16 17.38 -9.04 -46.13
C ASN A 16 17.54 -8.37 -44.77
N PHE A 17 18.12 -7.16 -44.72
CA PHE A 17 18.28 -6.41 -43.49
C PHE A 17 16.93 -5.90 -42.95
N PHE A 18 16.08 -5.31 -43.82
CA PHE A 18 14.75 -4.84 -43.41
C PHE A 18 13.79 -5.98 -43.06
N ALA A 19 13.89 -7.11 -43.72
CA ALA A 19 13.12 -8.31 -43.38
C ALA A 19 13.55 -8.88 -42.02
N SER A 20 14.86 -8.88 -41.73
CA SER A 20 15.39 -9.31 -40.43
C SER A 20 15.04 -8.35 -39.30
N LEU A 21 15.06 -7.03 -39.54
CA LEU A 21 14.69 -6.02 -38.56
C LEU A 21 13.19 -6.04 -38.25
N SER A 22 12.34 -6.21 -39.27
CA SER A 22 10.90 -6.36 -39.05
C SER A 22 10.54 -7.64 -38.31
N HIS A 23 11.27 -8.73 -38.56
CA HIS A 23 11.09 -9.99 -37.85
C HIS A 23 11.55 -9.88 -36.38
N PHE A 24 12.67 -9.20 -36.13
CA PHE A 24 13.16 -8.90 -34.78
C PHE A 24 12.19 -8.00 -34.01
N LEU A 25 11.67 -6.93 -34.62
CA LEU A 25 10.66 -6.05 -34.00
C LEU A 25 9.35 -6.79 -33.70
N LEU A 26 8.95 -7.70 -34.60
CA LEU A 26 7.77 -8.53 -34.37
C LEU A 26 7.97 -9.52 -33.22
N LEU A 27 9.11 -10.19 -33.15
CA LEU A 27 9.48 -11.08 -32.05
C LEU A 27 9.66 -10.32 -30.74
N PHE A 28 10.23 -9.11 -30.78
CA PHE A 28 10.39 -8.26 -29.62
C PHE A 28 9.03 -7.73 -29.12
N SER A 29 8.12 -7.36 -30.04
CA SER A 29 6.75 -6.98 -29.66
C SER A 29 5.95 -8.16 -29.11
N GLN A 30 6.12 -9.37 -29.68
CA GLN A 30 5.51 -10.59 -29.13
C GLN A 30 6.12 -10.98 -27.78
N PHE A 31 7.41 -10.78 -27.57
CA PHE A 31 8.09 -10.98 -26.30
C PHE A 31 7.61 -9.98 -25.24
N LEU A 32 7.47 -8.69 -25.58
CA LEU A 32 6.87 -7.68 -24.71
C LEU A 32 5.41 -7.98 -24.41
N LEU A 33 4.64 -8.43 -25.41
CA LEU A 33 3.25 -8.84 -25.23
C LEU A 33 3.16 -10.11 -24.35
N PHE A 34 4.08 -11.05 -24.54
CA PHE A 34 4.19 -12.26 -23.71
C PHE A 34 4.51 -11.91 -22.24
N PHE A 35 5.44 -10.97 -22.00
CA PHE A 35 5.71 -10.46 -20.65
C PHE A 35 4.55 -9.66 -20.05
N ALA A 36 3.82 -8.91 -20.88
CA ALA A 36 2.62 -8.20 -20.43
C ALA A 36 1.45 -9.17 -20.12
N ILE A 37 1.38 -10.32 -20.81
CA ILE A 37 0.37 -11.36 -20.56
C ILE A 37 0.75 -12.26 -19.35
N PHE A 38 2.05 -12.39 -19.04
CA PHE A 38 2.56 -13.18 -17.91
C PHE A 38 2.94 -12.34 -16.68
N ALA A 39 2.80 -11.02 -16.71
CA ALA A 39 2.60 -10.28 -15.48
C ALA A 39 1.23 -10.72 -14.94
N VAL A 40 1.22 -11.80 -14.17
CA VAL A 40 0.09 -12.08 -13.28
C VAL A 40 0.03 -10.84 -12.40
N ASP A 41 -0.92 -9.93 -12.71
CA ASP A 41 -1.22 -8.80 -11.85
C ASP A 41 -1.66 -9.40 -10.51
N MET A 42 -0.68 -9.57 -9.61
CA MET A 42 -1.00 -9.99 -8.25
C MET A 42 -1.76 -8.84 -7.64
N ILE A 43 -3.03 -9.06 -7.41
CA ILE A 43 -3.86 -8.06 -6.75
C ILE A 43 -3.26 -7.72 -5.38
N LEU A 44 -3.19 -6.44 -5.07
CA LEU A 44 -2.68 -5.97 -3.80
C LEU A 44 -3.82 -5.90 -2.78
N ASP A 45 -3.65 -6.54 -1.64
CA ASP A 45 -4.46 -6.40 -0.44
C ASP A 45 -3.55 -5.88 0.67
N ILE A 46 -3.57 -4.56 0.90
CA ILE A 46 -2.54 -3.93 1.73
C ILE A 46 -2.59 -4.41 3.18
N HIS A 47 -3.76 -4.83 3.65
CA HIS A 47 -3.97 -5.35 4.99
C HIS A 47 -5.09 -6.39 5.01
N THR A 48 -4.81 -7.57 5.55
CA THR A 48 -5.78 -8.66 5.64
C THR A 48 -5.45 -9.61 6.79
N HIS A 49 -6.47 -10.13 7.45
CA HIS A 49 -6.39 -11.21 8.41
C HIS A 49 -6.58 -12.59 7.77
N ASN A 50 -6.81 -12.66 6.46
CA ASN A 50 -6.95 -13.92 5.74
C ASN A 50 -5.60 -14.58 5.48
N ALA A 51 -5.22 -15.56 6.31
CA ALA A 51 -3.96 -16.31 6.18
C ALA A 51 -3.85 -17.12 4.86
N HIS A 52 -4.93 -17.28 4.10
CA HIS A 52 -4.97 -18.02 2.83
C HIS A 52 -5.13 -17.09 1.62
N THR A 53 -4.94 -15.78 1.79
CA THR A 53 -5.00 -14.84 0.66
C THR A 53 -3.95 -15.21 -0.39
N LYS A 54 -4.33 -15.04 -1.68
CA LYS A 54 -3.41 -15.12 -2.81
C LYS A 54 -2.96 -13.73 -3.26
N ALA A 55 -3.52 -12.69 -2.64
CA ALA A 55 -3.14 -11.32 -2.89
C ALA A 55 -1.75 -11.02 -2.31
N GLN A 56 -1.06 -10.05 -2.88
CA GLN A 56 0.14 -9.50 -2.29
C GLN A 56 -0.25 -8.66 -1.06
N THR A 57 0.39 -8.90 0.08
CA THR A 57 0.11 -8.18 1.31
C THR A 57 1.38 -7.81 2.06
N ILE A 58 1.26 -6.93 3.06
CA ILE A 58 2.35 -6.55 3.97
C ILE A 58 2.37 -7.50 5.18
N VAL A 59 3.55 -8.02 5.49
CA VAL A 59 3.77 -8.78 6.72
C VAL A 59 4.09 -7.80 7.85
N SER A 60 3.30 -7.81 8.91
CA SER A 60 3.45 -6.89 10.04
C SER A 60 3.52 -7.59 11.38
N VAL A 61 4.08 -6.91 12.38
CA VAL A 61 4.05 -7.28 13.79
C VAL A 61 3.74 -6.06 14.63
N GLY A 62 2.79 -6.20 15.55
CA GLY A 62 2.38 -5.11 16.43
C GLY A 62 1.52 -5.57 17.60
N ILE A 63 1.29 -4.66 18.51
CA ILE A 63 0.33 -4.80 19.61
C ILE A 63 -0.84 -3.91 19.29
N HIS A 64 -1.95 -4.51 18.91
CA HIS A 64 -3.20 -3.81 18.66
C HIS A 64 -3.66 -3.09 19.96
N PRO A 65 -4.28 -1.89 19.88
CA PRO A 65 -4.71 -1.13 21.07
C PRO A 65 -5.63 -1.93 22.01
N TRP A 66 -6.41 -2.87 21.53
CA TRP A 66 -7.22 -3.76 22.36
C TRP A 66 -6.41 -4.67 23.30
N HIS A 67 -5.13 -4.85 23.00
CA HIS A 67 -4.20 -5.71 23.73
C HIS A 67 -2.97 -4.94 24.22
N ALA A 68 -3.09 -3.62 24.37
CA ALA A 68 -2.00 -2.77 24.79
C ALA A 68 -1.47 -3.19 26.16
N GLN A 69 -0.38 -3.97 26.13
CA GLN A 69 0.34 -4.46 27.31
C GLN A 69 1.83 -4.21 27.10
N SER A 70 2.41 -3.35 27.93
CA SER A 70 3.82 -2.94 27.81
C SER A 70 4.81 -4.11 27.79
N GLY A 71 4.49 -5.22 28.46
CA GLY A 71 5.35 -6.40 28.52
C GLY A 71 5.59 -7.11 27.17
N LYS A 72 4.75 -6.85 26.14
CA LYS A 72 4.87 -7.45 24.81
C LYS A 72 5.71 -6.63 23.83
N VAL A 73 6.08 -5.39 24.15
CA VAL A 73 6.84 -4.49 23.27
C VAL A 73 8.20 -5.09 22.88
N ALA A 74 8.88 -5.76 23.80
CA ALA A 74 10.15 -6.43 23.51
C ALA A 74 10.03 -7.53 22.44
N GLU A 75 8.88 -8.18 22.30
CA GLU A 75 8.63 -9.16 21.26
C GLU A 75 8.47 -8.49 19.90
N VAL A 76 7.76 -7.37 19.83
CA VAL A 76 7.65 -6.56 18.61
C VAL A 76 9.04 -6.11 18.15
N GLU A 77 9.88 -5.61 19.08
CA GLU A 77 11.24 -5.18 18.76
C GLU A 77 12.10 -6.33 18.22
N ARG A 78 12.00 -7.52 18.79
CA ARG A 78 12.72 -8.71 18.35
C ARG A 78 12.32 -9.15 16.93
N LEU A 79 11.04 -9.00 16.57
CA LEU A 79 10.48 -9.44 15.27
C LEU A 79 10.56 -8.37 14.19
N ALA A 80 10.61 -7.09 14.57
CA ALA A 80 10.62 -5.97 13.62
C ALA A 80 11.62 -6.09 12.46
N PRO A 81 12.88 -6.58 12.65
CA PRO A 81 13.80 -6.74 11.53
C PRO A 81 13.32 -7.67 10.42
N SER A 82 12.48 -8.68 10.74
CA SER A 82 12.05 -9.76 9.85
C SER A 82 10.72 -9.52 9.14
N VAL A 83 10.07 -8.39 9.38
CA VAL A 83 8.76 -8.04 8.82
C VAL A 83 8.83 -6.75 8.00
N ASP A 84 7.80 -6.47 7.21
CA ASP A 84 7.70 -5.27 6.38
C ASP A 84 7.30 -4.03 7.19
N ALA A 85 6.39 -4.21 8.16
CA ALA A 85 5.78 -3.14 8.92
C ALA A 85 5.70 -3.42 10.42
N VAL A 86 5.63 -2.36 11.22
CA VAL A 86 5.12 -2.41 12.59
C VAL A 86 3.63 -2.06 12.53
N GLY A 87 2.79 -3.02 12.88
CA GLY A 87 1.33 -2.92 12.76
C GLY A 87 0.61 -4.25 13.09
N GLU A 88 -0.69 -4.23 13.40
CA GLU A 88 -1.46 -3.01 13.61
C GLU A 88 -1.13 -2.34 14.95
N ILE A 89 -0.89 -1.04 14.93
CA ILE A 89 -0.63 -0.25 16.13
C ILE A 89 -1.47 1.03 16.09
N GLY A 90 -1.77 1.63 17.22
CA GLY A 90 -2.53 2.87 17.21
C GLY A 90 -3.35 3.08 18.47
N LEU A 91 -4.49 3.78 18.29
CA LEU A 91 -5.40 4.14 19.39
C LEU A 91 -6.84 3.79 19.02
N ASP A 92 -7.54 3.17 19.95
CA ASP A 92 -8.97 2.88 19.87
C ASP A 92 -9.67 3.39 21.15
N TYR A 93 -10.35 4.53 21.03
CA TYR A 93 -11.10 5.12 22.14
C TYR A 93 -12.52 4.55 22.29
N ALA A 94 -12.82 3.47 21.56
CA ALA A 94 -14.08 2.75 21.71
C ALA A 94 -13.92 1.44 22.52
N CYS A 95 -12.69 0.99 22.78
CA CYS A 95 -12.42 -0.20 23.58
C CYS A 95 -12.23 0.14 25.07
N GLU A 96 -12.19 -0.92 25.92
CA GLU A 96 -12.09 -0.77 27.39
C GLU A 96 -10.67 -0.52 27.90
N VAL A 97 -9.64 -0.68 27.05
CA VAL A 97 -8.24 -0.47 27.44
C VAL A 97 -7.98 1.01 27.68
N GLY A 98 -7.30 1.34 28.79
CA GLY A 98 -7.03 2.72 29.17
C GLY A 98 -6.25 3.51 28.11
N HIS A 99 -6.66 4.75 27.85
CA HIS A 99 -6.05 5.59 26.81
C HIS A 99 -4.56 5.85 27.07
N GLU A 100 -4.15 5.99 28.32
CA GLU A 100 -2.74 6.20 28.70
C GLU A 100 -1.90 4.96 28.38
N GLU A 101 -2.41 3.76 28.66
CA GLU A 101 -1.73 2.50 28.34
C GLU A 101 -1.61 2.32 26.81
N GLN A 102 -2.70 2.55 26.09
CA GLN A 102 -2.66 2.52 24.62
C GLN A 102 -1.61 3.50 24.09
N ALA A 103 -1.59 4.74 24.57
CA ALA A 103 -0.65 5.77 24.12
C ALA A 103 0.80 5.42 24.44
N ALA A 104 1.07 4.82 25.61
CA ALA A 104 2.42 4.40 25.99
C ALA A 104 2.93 3.28 25.07
N VAL A 105 2.11 2.25 24.80
CA VAL A 105 2.47 1.13 23.93
C VAL A 105 2.57 1.59 22.46
N PHE A 106 1.69 2.47 22.02
CA PHE A 106 1.74 3.05 20.69
C PHE A 106 3.06 3.79 20.44
N ARG A 107 3.45 4.70 21.34
CA ARG A 107 4.72 5.42 21.26
C ARG A 107 5.94 4.50 21.24
N ALA A 108 5.94 3.47 22.09
CA ALA A 108 7.03 2.50 22.12
C ALA A 108 7.17 1.77 20.77
N GLN A 109 6.08 1.41 20.14
CA GLN A 109 6.08 0.74 18.84
C GLN A 109 6.45 1.69 17.68
N LEU A 110 6.05 2.97 17.73
CA LEU A 110 6.52 3.97 16.77
C LEU A 110 8.04 4.17 16.84
N ALA A 111 8.62 4.18 18.05
CA ALA A 111 10.07 4.25 18.22
C ALA A 111 10.79 3.02 17.64
N ILE A 112 10.18 1.83 17.71
CA ILE A 112 10.68 0.63 17.05
C ILE A 112 10.60 0.79 15.53
N ALA A 113 9.47 1.24 14.98
CA ALA A 113 9.30 1.47 13.56
C ALA A 113 10.33 2.46 13.01
N GLU A 114 10.57 3.57 13.71
CA GLU A 114 11.59 4.56 13.36
C GLU A 114 13.00 3.94 13.38
N ARG A 115 13.37 3.23 14.46
CA ARG A 115 14.69 2.61 14.62
C ARG A 115 15.03 1.61 13.52
N TYR A 116 14.05 0.82 13.10
CA TYR A 116 14.23 -0.25 12.10
C TYR A 116 13.77 0.17 10.70
N GLU A 117 13.47 1.45 10.48
CA GLU A 117 13.00 2.01 9.20
C GLU A 117 11.82 1.21 8.61
N LYS A 118 10.84 0.87 9.45
CA LYS A 118 9.68 0.07 9.06
C LYS A 118 8.50 0.94 8.64
N LEU A 119 7.66 0.38 7.78
CA LEU A 119 6.33 0.92 7.53
C LEU A 119 5.50 0.85 8.82
N VAL A 120 4.48 1.69 8.93
CA VAL A 120 3.52 1.64 10.03
C VAL A 120 2.13 1.41 9.48
N VAL A 121 1.45 0.37 9.98
CA VAL A 121 0.03 0.13 9.75
C VAL A 121 -0.74 0.59 10.98
N LEU A 122 -1.55 1.65 10.80
CA LEU A 122 -2.25 2.33 11.89
C LEU A 122 -3.69 1.88 12.03
N HIS A 123 -4.05 1.48 13.22
CA HIS A 123 -5.42 1.39 13.70
C HIS A 123 -5.85 2.70 14.36
N CYS A 124 -7.00 3.25 13.98
CA CYS A 124 -7.47 4.53 14.51
C CYS A 124 -8.99 4.58 14.65
N VAL A 125 -9.50 4.43 15.87
CA VAL A 125 -10.93 4.53 16.18
C VAL A 125 -11.18 5.63 17.21
N ARG A 126 -11.97 6.67 16.83
CA ARG A 126 -12.32 7.85 17.66
C ARG A 126 -11.11 8.62 18.22
N ALA A 127 -9.90 8.42 17.67
CA ALA A 127 -8.63 8.93 18.20
C ALA A 127 -7.82 9.73 17.17
N PHE A 128 -8.43 10.18 16.08
CA PHE A 128 -7.73 10.75 14.92
C PHE A 128 -6.76 11.89 15.31
N GLU A 129 -7.17 12.83 16.15
CA GLU A 129 -6.35 13.98 16.54
C GLU A 129 -5.09 13.55 17.31
N ASP A 130 -5.26 12.61 18.25
CA ASP A 130 -4.14 12.10 19.02
C ASP A 130 -3.20 11.24 18.18
N VAL A 131 -3.72 10.41 17.26
CA VAL A 131 -2.91 9.62 16.34
C VAL A 131 -2.06 10.54 15.46
N ILE A 132 -2.66 11.54 14.81
CA ILE A 132 -1.92 12.51 13.97
C ILE A 132 -0.82 13.20 14.76
N ARG A 133 -1.15 13.70 15.96
CA ARG A 133 -0.20 14.40 16.84
C ARG A 133 0.96 13.50 17.23
N VAL A 134 0.68 12.27 17.69
CA VAL A 134 1.72 11.35 18.16
C VAL A 134 2.61 10.88 17.01
N VAL A 135 2.02 10.51 15.86
CA VAL A 135 2.79 10.05 14.70
C VAL A 135 3.73 11.13 14.16
N SER A 136 3.31 12.40 14.21
CA SER A 136 4.15 13.53 13.74
C SER A 136 5.42 13.75 14.55
N GLU A 137 5.57 13.12 15.72
CA GLU A 137 6.78 13.21 16.56
C GLU A 137 7.91 12.26 16.08
N TYR A 138 7.63 11.37 15.10
CA TYR A 138 8.54 10.32 14.63
C TYR A 138 8.85 10.47 13.14
N ARG A 139 10.05 10.03 12.73
CA ARG A 139 10.46 9.95 11.32
C ARG A 139 10.22 8.55 10.79
N LEU A 140 9.04 8.33 10.24
CA LEU A 140 8.62 7.02 9.77
C LEU A 140 8.82 6.90 8.26
N LYS A 141 9.16 5.69 7.80
CA LYS A 141 9.37 5.39 6.38
C LYS A 141 8.10 5.63 5.54
N ALA A 142 6.98 5.12 6.00
CA ALA A 142 5.65 5.42 5.48
C ALA A 142 4.59 5.02 6.52
N VAL A 143 3.43 5.65 6.44
CA VAL A 143 2.32 5.43 7.37
C VAL A 143 1.06 5.13 6.57
N ILE A 144 0.40 4.03 6.89
CA ILE A 144 -0.84 3.58 6.28
C ILE A 144 -1.93 3.56 7.36
N PHE A 145 -2.94 4.41 7.23
CA PHE A 145 -4.17 4.26 8.01
C PHE A 145 -4.98 3.13 7.40
N HIS A 146 -4.94 1.95 8.02
CA HIS A 146 -5.76 0.84 7.59
C HIS A 146 -7.23 1.07 7.97
N GLY A 147 -8.15 0.49 7.22
CA GLY A 147 -9.59 0.58 7.49
C GLY A 147 -10.09 2.00 7.72
N PHE A 148 -9.61 2.99 6.97
CA PHE A 148 -9.91 4.39 7.25
C PHE A 148 -11.40 4.67 7.30
N ILE A 149 -11.89 5.09 8.47
CA ILE A 149 -13.26 5.55 8.71
C ILE A 149 -13.21 6.98 9.24
N GLY A 150 -13.50 7.94 8.39
CA GLY A 150 -13.38 9.35 8.76
C GLY A 150 -14.07 10.31 7.81
N SER A 151 -13.90 11.61 8.05
CA SER A 151 -14.42 12.65 7.17
C SER A 151 -13.43 12.98 6.05
N LYS A 152 -13.93 13.68 5.03
CA LYS A 152 -13.11 14.25 3.96
C LYS A 152 -11.96 15.10 4.51
N GLU A 153 -12.23 15.94 5.51
CA GLU A 153 -11.24 16.83 6.12
C GLU A 153 -10.17 16.04 6.86
N GLN A 154 -10.54 14.97 7.55
CA GLN A 154 -9.58 14.07 8.19
C GLN A 154 -8.71 13.35 7.16
N ALA A 155 -9.29 12.84 6.08
CA ALA A 155 -8.56 12.23 4.98
C ALA A 155 -7.56 13.21 4.35
N GLN A 156 -8.00 14.44 4.05
CA GLN A 156 -7.14 15.47 3.48
C GLN A 156 -5.97 15.83 4.41
N ARG A 157 -6.21 15.90 5.73
CA ARG A 157 -5.15 16.17 6.71
C ARG A 157 -4.14 15.04 6.80
N ALA A 158 -4.59 13.79 6.79
CA ALA A 158 -3.68 12.63 6.79
C ALA A 158 -2.83 12.60 5.52
N VAL A 159 -3.44 12.82 4.34
CA VAL A 159 -2.72 12.89 3.05
C VAL A 159 -1.73 14.05 3.02
N ALA A 160 -2.09 15.21 3.59
CA ALA A 160 -1.17 16.35 3.69
C ALA A 160 0.06 16.09 4.58
N GLN A 161 -0.01 15.11 5.48
CA GLN A 161 1.12 14.59 6.27
C GLN A 161 1.95 13.53 5.50
N GLY A 162 1.57 13.20 4.25
CA GLY A 162 2.22 12.16 3.47
C GLY A 162 1.72 10.74 3.80
N PHE A 163 0.61 10.59 4.53
CA PHE A 163 0.08 9.29 4.90
C PHE A 163 -0.76 8.69 3.77
N TYR A 164 -0.76 7.37 3.69
CA TYR A 164 -1.64 6.58 2.85
C TYR A 164 -2.89 6.20 3.62
N LEU A 165 -4.02 6.12 2.92
CA LEU A 165 -5.30 5.67 3.47
C LEU A 165 -5.72 4.39 2.77
N SER A 166 -6.07 3.37 3.54
CA SER A 166 -6.62 2.14 3.01
C SER A 166 -8.14 2.09 3.22
N PHE A 167 -8.85 1.61 2.22
CA PHE A 167 -10.31 1.52 2.21
C PHE A 167 -10.75 0.09 1.91
N GLY A 168 -11.68 -0.40 2.71
CA GLY A 168 -12.24 -1.74 2.60
C GLY A 168 -13.77 -1.72 2.59
N GLU A 169 -14.39 -2.89 2.79
CA GLU A 169 -15.84 -3.07 2.77
C GLU A 169 -16.58 -2.12 3.72
N ARG A 170 -16.03 -1.87 4.91
CA ARG A 170 -16.66 -0.96 5.92
C ARG A 170 -16.85 0.47 5.42
N THR A 171 -16.06 0.90 4.43
CA THR A 171 -16.22 2.20 3.76
C THR A 171 -17.60 2.37 3.17
N PHE A 172 -18.16 1.30 2.61
CA PHE A 172 -19.45 1.34 1.89
C PHE A 172 -20.65 1.59 2.79
N LEU A 173 -20.49 1.39 4.09
CA LEU A 173 -21.52 1.59 5.11
C LEU A 173 -21.61 3.04 5.61
N SER A 174 -20.68 3.92 5.21
CA SER A 174 -20.56 5.28 5.74
C SER A 174 -20.53 6.33 4.61
N PRO A 175 -21.61 7.08 4.37
CA PRO A 175 -21.60 8.17 3.39
C PRO A 175 -20.46 9.17 3.60
N LYS A 176 -20.13 9.47 4.87
CA LYS A 176 -19.01 10.34 5.24
C LYS A 176 -17.68 9.77 4.78
N THR A 177 -17.47 8.46 4.93
CA THR A 177 -16.24 7.79 4.52
C THR A 177 -16.16 7.64 2.99
N ILE A 178 -17.30 7.46 2.31
CA ILE A 178 -17.37 7.49 0.85
C ILE A 178 -16.88 8.86 0.31
N GLU A 179 -17.26 9.97 0.95
CA GLU A 179 -16.75 11.29 0.57
C GLU A 179 -15.26 11.45 0.85
N ALA A 180 -14.75 10.86 1.94
CA ALA A 180 -13.30 10.77 2.20
C ALA A 180 -12.59 9.99 1.10
N LEU A 181 -13.09 8.79 0.75
CA LEU A 181 -12.59 7.98 -0.36
C LEU A 181 -12.54 8.77 -1.67
N ARG A 182 -13.63 9.46 -2.02
CA ARG A 182 -13.71 10.27 -3.25
C ARG A 182 -12.70 11.40 -3.30
N SER A 183 -12.34 11.97 -2.16
CA SER A 183 -11.39 13.08 -2.06
C SER A 183 -9.94 12.66 -1.93
N THR A 184 -9.66 11.39 -1.61
CA THR A 184 -8.29 10.88 -1.46
C THR A 184 -7.65 10.71 -2.82
N PRO A 185 -6.48 11.31 -3.10
CA PRO A 185 -5.75 11.07 -4.35
C PRO A 185 -5.42 9.57 -4.53
N LEU A 186 -5.46 9.07 -5.75
CA LEU A 186 -5.07 7.68 -6.05
C LEU A 186 -3.63 7.40 -5.60
N SER A 187 -2.75 8.41 -5.66
CA SER A 187 -1.35 8.34 -5.20
C SER A 187 -1.17 8.16 -3.69
N SER A 188 -2.26 8.23 -2.91
CA SER A 188 -2.25 8.05 -1.45
C SER A 188 -3.30 7.03 -0.99
N LEU A 189 -3.80 6.21 -1.91
CA LEU A 189 -4.88 5.27 -1.67
C LEU A 189 -4.40 3.83 -1.75
N PHE A 190 -4.86 3.01 -0.81
CA PHE A 190 -4.78 1.56 -0.85
C PHE A 190 -6.18 0.93 -0.70
N VAL A 191 -6.25 -0.34 -1.04
CA VAL A 191 -7.44 -1.19 -0.88
C VAL A 191 -7.09 -2.35 0.03
N GLU A 192 -8.03 -2.77 0.87
CA GLU A 192 -7.85 -3.87 1.81
C GLU A 192 -9.11 -4.70 2.00
N SER A 193 -8.94 -5.95 2.40
CA SER A 193 -10.04 -6.80 2.86
C SER A 193 -10.23 -6.79 4.37
N ASP A 194 -9.17 -6.57 5.16
CA ASP A 194 -9.17 -6.63 6.63
C ASP A 194 -9.75 -7.98 7.13
N GLU A 195 -10.82 -7.97 7.88
CA GLU A 195 -11.58 -9.16 8.35
C GLU A 195 -12.73 -9.56 7.41
N SER A 196 -12.91 -8.85 6.29
CA SER A 196 -14.01 -9.13 5.36
C SER A 196 -13.86 -10.48 4.66
N THR A 197 -14.99 -11.15 4.45
CA THR A 197 -15.07 -12.36 3.61
C THR A 197 -15.35 -12.02 2.14
N THR A 198 -15.61 -10.75 1.81
CA THR A 198 -15.78 -10.28 0.44
C THR A 198 -14.46 -10.41 -0.31
N PRO A 199 -14.44 -11.03 -1.51
CA PRO A 199 -13.23 -11.09 -2.33
C PRO A 199 -12.64 -9.69 -2.56
N ILE A 200 -11.32 -9.60 -2.49
CA ILE A 200 -10.63 -8.32 -2.65
C ILE A 200 -10.92 -7.69 -4.02
N GLU A 201 -11.12 -8.50 -5.05
CA GLU A 201 -11.50 -8.08 -6.40
C GLU A 201 -12.83 -7.31 -6.41
N ASP A 202 -13.81 -7.78 -5.63
CA ASP A 202 -15.13 -7.15 -5.51
C ASP A 202 -15.02 -5.82 -4.75
N ILE A 203 -14.13 -5.72 -3.76
CA ILE A 203 -13.83 -4.48 -3.04
C ILE A 203 -13.20 -3.47 -3.99
N TYR A 204 -12.21 -3.88 -4.81
CA TYR A 204 -11.61 -3.04 -5.85
C TYR A 204 -12.65 -2.54 -6.84
N ALA A 205 -13.51 -3.43 -7.35
CA ALA A 205 -14.57 -3.06 -8.30
C ALA A 205 -15.50 -2.01 -7.70
N LYS A 206 -15.90 -2.18 -6.44
CA LYS A 206 -16.77 -1.21 -5.74
C LYS A 206 -16.11 0.12 -5.47
N ILE A 207 -14.84 0.13 -5.07
CA ILE A 207 -14.08 1.38 -4.88
C ILE A 207 -13.91 2.10 -6.21
N ALA A 208 -13.57 1.39 -7.30
CA ALA A 208 -13.43 1.97 -8.64
C ALA A 208 -14.75 2.61 -9.13
N GLU A 209 -15.88 1.93 -8.92
CA GLU A 209 -17.22 2.49 -9.18
C GLU A 209 -17.46 3.79 -8.43
N LEU A 210 -17.22 3.81 -7.11
CA LEU A 210 -17.42 5.00 -6.25
C LEU A 210 -16.49 6.16 -6.61
N ARG A 211 -15.31 5.84 -7.14
CA ARG A 211 -14.30 6.82 -7.61
C ARG A 211 -14.55 7.30 -9.03
N GLY A 212 -15.35 6.58 -9.82
CA GLY A 212 -15.56 6.87 -11.24
C GLY A 212 -14.31 6.63 -12.10
N VAL A 213 -13.47 5.65 -11.72
CA VAL A 213 -12.26 5.23 -12.44
C VAL A 213 -12.40 3.78 -12.90
N LYS A 214 -11.52 3.33 -13.79
CA LYS A 214 -11.45 1.91 -14.16
C LYS A 214 -10.77 1.10 -13.06
N VAL A 215 -11.12 -0.17 -12.93
CA VAL A 215 -10.53 -1.07 -11.95
C VAL A 215 -9.02 -1.22 -12.20
N GLU A 216 -8.62 -1.30 -13.47
CA GLU A 216 -7.21 -1.40 -13.86
C GLU A 216 -6.40 -0.15 -13.48
N GLU A 217 -7.01 1.03 -13.56
CA GLU A 217 -6.37 2.29 -13.12
C GLU A 217 -6.15 2.30 -11.61
N LEU A 218 -7.12 1.79 -10.84
CA LEU A 218 -7.00 1.66 -9.39
C LEU A 218 -5.92 0.64 -9.00
N HIS A 219 -5.85 -0.52 -9.69
CA HIS A 219 -4.80 -1.52 -9.47
C HIS A 219 -3.42 -0.92 -9.72
N LEU A 220 -3.21 -0.27 -10.87
CA LEU A 220 -1.93 0.37 -11.20
C LEU A 220 -1.53 1.42 -10.14
N ALA A 221 -2.48 2.24 -9.69
CA ALA A 221 -2.19 3.27 -8.69
C ALA A 221 -1.77 2.65 -7.34
N THR A 222 -2.47 1.61 -6.88
CA THR A 222 -2.11 0.93 -5.62
C THR A 222 -0.77 0.20 -5.73
N GLU A 223 -0.47 -0.41 -6.87
CA GLU A 223 0.82 -1.05 -7.14
C GLU A 223 1.97 -0.03 -7.16
N GLU A 224 1.77 1.13 -7.80
CA GLU A 224 2.74 2.23 -7.79
C GLU A 224 2.97 2.76 -6.37
N ASN A 225 1.91 2.93 -5.58
CA ASN A 225 2.02 3.32 -4.19
C ASN A 225 2.81 2.28 -3.38
N PHE A 226 2.51 0.99 -3.58
CA PHE A 226 3.22 -0.10 -2.93
C PHE A 226 4.72 -0.08 -3.28
N LYS A 227 5.07 0.02 -4.56
CA LYS A 227 6.47 0.16 -5.00
C LYS A 227 7.15 1.35 -4.33
N ARG A 228 6.48 2.48 -4.25
CA ARG A 228 7.02 3.72 -3.65
C ARG A 228 7.34 3.57 -2.17
N ILE A 229 6.48 2.92 -1.37
CA ILE A 229 6.72 2.75 0.08
C ILE A 229 7.85 1.75 0.37
N PHE A 230 8.19 0.87 -0.57
CA PHE A 230 9.29 -0.09 -0.44
C PHE A 230 10.59 0.37 -1.10
N GLN A 231 10.57 1.39 -1.96
CA GLN A 231 11.78 1.96 -2.53
C GLN A 231 12.62 2.60 -1.42
N LYS A 232 13.92 2.32 -1.43
CA LYS A 232 14.89 3.10 -0.63
C LYS A 232 15.19 4.37 -1.43
N GLU A 233 15.04 5.55 -0.80
CA GLU A 233 15.64 6.77 -1.31
C GLU A 233 17.16 6.68 -1.30
#